data_588f43baf036baab1b0985ac9e51223e
#
_entry.id   588f43baf036baab1b0985ac9e51223e
#
_cell.length_a   1.000
_cell.length_b   1.000
_cell.length_c   1.000
_cell.angle_alpha   90.00
_cell.angle_beta   90.00
_cell.angle_gamma   90.00
#
_symmetry.space_group_name_H-M   'P 1'
#
loop_
_entity.id
_entity.type
_entity.pdbx_description
1 polymer ?
#
loop_
_entity_poly.entity_id
_entity_poly.type
_entity_poly.pdbx_seq_one_letter_code
_entity_poly.pdbx_strand_id
1 'polypeptide(L)'
;RNFWWRQGFVMINQDELKHTVSVLVDNEPGVLARVIGLISGRGYNIDSLTVAEVDAEKHISRITIVAPGSEETVNKMISQLERLVPVKKAVNVTYEKRGIEREMALIKIVSTGEKRVESMRLSEVFRAKVIDTTHDSFVFELNGSPRKIDAFIDLMKPLGLSEVSRTGVVAIARGTEKM
;
A
#
# COMPACT_ATOMS: atom_id res chain seq x y z
N ARG A 1 37.50 -0.99 30.84
CA ARG A 1 37.16 -1.47 29.46
C ARG A 1 35.69 -1.19 29.25
N ASN A 2 35.38 0.00 28.73
CA ASN A 2 34.03 0.51 28.57
C ASN A 2 33.48 0.07 27.21
N PHE A 3 32.51 -0.82 27.19
CA PHE A 3 31.68 -1.11 26.02
C PHE A 3 30.50 -0.13 26.03
N TRP A 4 30.58 0.91 25.21
CA TRP A 4 29.50 1.85 24.97
C TRP A 4 28.67 1.30 23.79
N TRP A 5 27.53 0.65 24.08
CA TRP A 5 26.49 0.45 23.12
C TRP A 5 25.75 1.78 22.94
N ARG A 6 26.11 2.53 21.92
CA ARG A 6 25.26 3.61 21.45
C ARG A 6 24.04 2.97 20.78
N GLN A 7 22.93 2.93 21.51
CA GLN A 7 21.62 2.77 20.92
C GLN A 7 21.35 4.05 20.11
N GLY A 8 21.53 3.96 18.79
CA GLY A 8 21.04 4.97 17.87
C GLY A 8 19.51 4.91 17.91
N PHE A 9 18.89 5.75 18.68
CA PHE A 9 17.49 6.08 18.49
C PHE A 9 17.38 6.73 17.11
N VAL A 10 16.93 5.96 16.12
CA VAL A 10 16.42 6.52 14.89
C VAL A 10 15.14 7.26 15.29
N MET A 11 15.21 8.58 15.37
CA MET A 11 14.01 9.41 15.47
C MET A 11 13.25 9.22 14.17
N ILE A 12 12.25 8.35 14.19
CA ILE A 12 11.29 8.24 13.07
C ILE A 12 10.56 9.57 13.06
N ASN A 13 10.76 10.33 11.99
CA ASN A 13 10.01 11.55 11.77
C ASN A 13 8.54 11.18 11.71
N GLN A 14 7.71 11.73 12.60
CA GLN A 14 6.28 11.39 12.66
C GLN A 14 5.53 11.71 11.35
N ASP A 15 6.08 12.64 10.56
CA ASP A 15 5.55 12.98 9.24
C ASP A 15 5.84 11.92 8.16
N GLU A 16 6.72 10.95 8.43
CA GLU A 16 7.03 9.82 7.55
C GLU A 16 6.21 8.56 7.87
N LEU A 17 5.43 8.56 8.95
CA LEU A 17 4.54 7.46 9.28
C LEU A 17 3.42 7.39 8.24
N LYS A 18 3.25 6.21 7.66
CA LYS A 18 2.16 5.95 6.71
C LYS A 18 0.99 5.33 7.44
N HIS A 19 -0.18 5.86 7.20
CA HIS A 19 -1.43 5.35 7.74
C HIS A 19 -2.33 4.85 6.63
N THR A 20 -2.97 3.72 6.88
CA THR A 20 -3.94 3.12 5.98
C THR A 20 -5.34 3.37 6.52
N VAL A 21 -6.12 4.15 5.80
CA VAL A 21 -7.49 4.50 6.14
C VAL A 21 -8.43 3.74 5.20
N SER A 22 -9.39 3.03 5.78
CA SER A 22 -10.45 2.37 5.02
C SER A 22 -11.76 3.13 5.19
N VAL A 23 -12.42 3.42 4.08
CA VAL A 23 -13.65 4.21 4.02
C VAL A 23 -14.72 3.39 3.31
N LEU A 24 -15.85 3.15 3.98
CA LEU A 24 -17.04 2.57 3.36
C LEU A 24 -17.96 3.69 2.88
N VAL A 25 -18.36 3.61 1.62
CA VAL A 25 -19.17 4.62 0.96
C VAL A 25 -20.32 4.01 0.19
N ASP A 26 -21.41 4.77 -0.01
CA ASP A 26 -22.40 4.41 -1.01
C ASP A 26 -21.77 4.43 -2.39
N ASN A 27 -22.04 3.41 -3.20
CA ASN A 27 -21.52 3.30 -4.57
C ASN A 27 -22.36 4.17 -5.53
N GLU A 28 -22.16 5.49 -5.43
CA GLU A 28 -22.84 6.48 -6.23
C GLU A 28 -21.89 7.21 -7.20
N PRO A 29 -22.35 7.70 -8.34
CA PRO A 29 -21.56 8.53 -9.22
C PRO A 29 -20.97 9.75 -8.49
N GLY A 30 -19.67 9.98 -8.65
CA GLY A 30 -18.97 11.14 -8.08
C GLY A 30 -18.54 11.02 -6.61
N VAL A 31 -18.84 9.93 -5.90
CA VAL A 31 -18.42 9.72 -4.51
C VAL A 31 -16.91 9.75 -4.38
N LEU A 32 -16.20 9.03 -5.25
CA LEU A 32 -14.73 9.01 -5.25
C LEU A 32 -14.17 10.43 -5.44
N ALA A 33 -14.73 11.21 -6.35
CA ALA A 33 -14.30 12.58 -6.58
C ALA A 33 -14.51 13.48 -5.35
N ARG A 34 -15.61 13.30 -4.61
CA ARG A 34 -15.87 14.03 -3.36
C ARG A 34 -14.86 13.68 -2.27
N VAL A 35 -14.56 12.37 -2.10
CA VAL A 35 -13.58 11.89 -1.11
C VAL A 35 -12.19 12.43 -1.45
N ILE A 36 -11.73 12.27 -2.68
CA ILE A 36 -10.43 12.77 -3.12
C ILE A 36 -10.38 14.30 -3.06
N GLY A 37 -11.41 14.98 -3.49
CA GLY A 37 -11.51 16.44 -3.46
C GLY A 37 -11.39 17.00 -2.05
N LEU A 38 -11.99 16.34 -1.04
CA LEU A 38 -11.85 16.73 0.36
C LEU A 38 -10.40 16.57 0.84
N ILE A 39 -9.77 15.42 0.54
CA ILE A 39 -8.39 15.11 0.96
C ILE A 39 -7.41 16.09 0.31
N SER A 40 -7.48 16.23 -1.02
CA SER A 40 -6.59 17.11 -1.79
C SER A 40 -6.81 18.59 -1.48
N GLY A 41 -8.05 19.01 -1.31
CA GLY A 41 -8.40 20.41 -1.00
C GLY A 41 -7.91 20.88 0.37
N ARG A 42 -7.53 19.95 1.25
CA ARG A 42 -6.94 20.22 2.57
C ARG A 42 -5.44 19.97 2.63
N GLY A 43 -4.81 19.69 1.51
CA GLY A 43 -3.38 19.51 1.41
C GLY A 43 -2.85 18.16 1.94
N TYR A 44 -3.74 17.18 2.16
CA TYR A 44 -3.27 15.82 2.49
C TYR A 44 -2.70 15.14 1.24
N ASN A 45 -1.55 14.48 1.40
CA ASN A 45 -0.98 13.65 0.34
C ASN A 45 -1.61 12.26 0.35
N ILE A 46 -1.69 11.63 -0.82
CA ILE A 46 -2.15 10.25 -1.00
C ILE A 46 -1.03 9.46 -1.67
N ASP A 47 -0.49 8.47 -0.99
CA ASP A 47 0.54 7.57 -1.53
C ASP A 47 -0.07 6.43 -2.34
N SER A 48 -1.24 5.94 -1.92
CA SER A 48 -1.93 4.83 -2.55
C SER A 48 -3.44 4.98 -2.38
N LEU A 49 -4.19 4.63 -3.41
CA LEU A 49 -5.64 4.64 -3.43
C LEU A 49 -6.15 3.40 -4.15
N THR A 50 -7.02 2.64 -3.50
CA THR A 50 -7.77 1.54 -4.12
C THR A 50 -9.25 1.72 -3.88
N VAL A 51 -10.07 1.34 -4.85
CA VAL A 51 -11.53 1.41 -4.77
C VAL A 51 -12.11 0.14 -5.35
N ALA A 52 -13.04 -0.47 -4.64
CA ALA A 52 -13.82 -1.59 -5.14
C ALA A 52 -15.19 -1.64 -4.49
N GLU A 53 -16.20 -2.10 -5.23
CA GLU A 53 -17.49 -2.50 -4.66
C GLU A 53 -17.29 -3.76 -3.81
N VAL A 54 -17.76 -3.74 -2.57
CA VAL A 54 -17.59 -4.84 -1.60
C VAL A 54 -18.91 -5.47 -1.17
N ASP A 55 -20.04 -4.83 -1.46
CA ASP A 55 -21.38 -5.32 -1.22
C ASP A 55 -22.30 -4.82 -2.35
N ALA A 56 -22.54 -5.68 -3.33
CA ALA A 56 -23.34 -5.33 -4.50
C ALA A 56 -24.85 -5.19 -4.17
N GLU A 57 -25.35 -5.92 -3.16
CA GLU A 57 -26.76 -5.84 -2.77
C GLU A 57 -27.07 -4.49 -2.11
N LYS A 58 -26.15 -4.01 -1.30
CA LYS A 58 -26.28 -2.72 -0.59
C LYS A 58 -25.65 -1.55 -1.33
N HIS A 59 -25.08 -1.79 -2.51
CA HIS A 59 -24.34 -0.78 -3.28
C HIS A 59 -23.27 -0.04 -2.42
N ILE A 60 -22.41 -0.83 -1.75
CA ILE A 60 -21.34 -0.29 -0.91
C ILE A 60 -19.99 -0.53 -1.57
N SER A 61 -19.20 0.53 -1.67
CA SER A 61 -17.81 0.49 -2.08
C SER A 61 -16.88 0.73 -0.90
N ARG A 62 -15.69 0.14 -0.98
CA ARG A 62 -14.59 0.42 -0.05
C ARG A 62 -13.51 1.19 -0.78
N ILE A 63 -13.11 2.31 -0.18
CA ILE A 63 -11.95 3.09 -0.59
C ILE A 63 -10.87 2.85 0.46
N THR A 64 -9.69 2.38 0.05
CA THR A 64 -8.53 2.26 0.92
C THR A 64 -7.49 3.29 0.52
N ILE A 65 -7.09 4.14 1.47
CA ILE A 65 -6.21 5.27 1.26
C ILE A 65 -4.98 5.09 2.13
N VAL A 66 -3.78 5.17 1.54
CA VAL A 66 -2.53 5.28 2.29
C VAL A 66 -2.07 6.72 2.24
N ALA A 67 -1.95 7.34 3.40
CA ALA A 67 -1.53 8.72 3.55
C ALA A 67 -0.40 8.87 4.56
N PRO A 68 0.65 9.64 4.25
CA PRO A 68 1.68 10.00 5.22
C PRO A 68 1.16 11.07 6.19
N GLY A 69 1.68 11.07 7.40
CA GLY A 69 1.38 12.09 8.38
C GLY A 69 1.36 11.59 9.82
N SER A 70 1.14 12.50 10.75
CA SER A 70 0.95 12.15 12.16
C SER A 70 -0.42 11.50 12.40
N GLU A 71 -0.54 10.75 13.49
CA GLU A 71 -1.82 10.15 13.90
C GLU A 71 -2.92 11.21 14.07
N GLU A 72 -2.56 12.39 14.61
CA GLU A 72 -3.49 13.50 14.76
C GLU A 72 -4.03 14.00 13.40
N THR A 73 -3.14 14.13 12.42
CA THR A 73 -3.50 14.55 11.05
C THR A 73 -4.46 13.55 10.42
N VAL A 74 -4.18 12.27 10.56
CA VAL A 74 -5.03 11.20 10.00
C VAL A 74 -6.38 11.13 10.70
N ASN A 75 -6.44 11.30 12.02
CA ASN A 75 -7.69 11.35 12.76
C ASN A 75 -8.56 12.56 12.37
N LYS A 76 -7.95 13.72 12.11
CA LYS A 76 -8.63 14.88 11.54
C LYS A 76 -9.19 14.57 10.15
N MET A 77 -8.43 13.93 9.29
CA MET A 77 -8.88 13.50 7.96
C MET A 77 -10.08 12.55 8.06
N ILE A 78 -10.03 11.53 8.93
CA ILE A 78 -11.14 10.60 9.16
C ILE A 78 -12.41 11.35 9.61
N SER A 79 -12.29 12.22 10.61
CA SER A 79 -13.43 13.01 11.11
C SER A 79 -14.08 13.89 10.03
N GLN A 80 -13.31 14.34 9.05
CA GLN A 80 -13.81 15.12 7.93
C GLN A 80 -14.46 14.25 6.87
N LEU A 81 -13.90 13.07 6.60
CA LEU A 81 -14.48 12.08 5.67
C LEU A 81 -15.86 11.63 6.16
N GLU A 82 -16.02 11.38 7.46
CA GLU A 82 -17.29 10.96 8.05
C GLU A 82 -18.41 12.02 7.98
N ARG A 83 -18.07 13.28 7.68
CA ARG A 83 -19.08 14.36 7.45
C ARG A 83 -19.65 14.33 6.03
N LEU A 84 -19.04 13.59 5.11
CA LEU A 84 -19.58 13.45 3.76
C LEU A 84 -20.79 12.51 3.79
N VAL A 85 -21.90 12.95 3.24
CA VAL A 85 -23.17 12.21 3.22
C VAL A 85 -23.03 10.75 2.72
N PRO A 86 -22.29 10.47 1.62
CA PRO A 86 -22.16 9.09 1.12
C PRO A 86 -21.18 8.23 1.94
N VAL A 87 -20.47 8.79 2.92
CA VAL A 87 -19.53 8.03 3.75
C VAL A 87 -20.29 7.38 4.90
N LYS A 88 -20.26 6.06 4.97
CA LYS A 88 -20.88 5.28 6.03
C LYS A 88 -19.98 5.15 7.24
N LYS A 89 -18.69 4.95 7.01
CA LYS A 89 -17.68 4.77 8.05
C LYS A 89 -16.29 5.01 7.50
N ALA A 90 -15.41 5.61 8.31
CA ALA A 90 -13.99 5.71 8.02
C ALA A 90 -13.17 5.29 9.24
N VAL A 91 -12.17 4.44 9.06
CA VAL A 91 -11.32 3.95 10.16
C VAL A 91 -9.87 3.84 9.72
N ASN A 92 -8.98 4.07 10.68
CA ASN A 92 -7.56 3.79 10.53
C ASN A 92 -7.32 2.29 10.76
N VAL A 93 -6.90 1.58 9.71
CA VAL A 93 -6.62 0.15 9.70
C VAL A 93 -5.13 -0.15 9.52
N THR A 94 -4.27 0.77 9.87
CA THR A 94 -2.81 0.60 9.79
C THR A 94 -2.38 -0.69 10.50
N TYR A 95 -1.38 -1.35 9.97
CA TYR A 95 -0.84 -2.60 10.51
C TYR A 95 -0.57 -2.54 12.02
N GLU A 96 -0.03 -1.43 12.51
CA GLU A 96 0.24 -1.21 13.94
C GLU A 96 -1.03 -1.15 14.79
N LYS A 97 -2.18 -0.87 14.17
CA LYS A 97 -3.51 -0.90 14.81
C LYS A 97 -4.28 -2.20 14.49
N ARG A 98 -3.53 -3.31 14.31
CA ARG A 98 -4.06 -4.65 14.01
C ARG A 98 -4.75 -4.79 12.64
N GLY A 99 -4.41 -3.95 11.67
CA GLY A 99 -4.83 -4.16 10.29
C GLY A 99 -4.01 -5.26 9.59
N ILE A 100 -4.59 -5.84 8.55
CA ILE A 100 -3.89 -6.68 7.59
C ILE A 100 -3.85 -5.92 6.28
N GLU A 101 -2.63 -5.66 5.80
CA GLU A 101 -2.38 -4.94 4.56
C GLU A 101 -1.79 -5.88 3.51
N ARG A 102 -2.26 -5.79 2.29
CA ARG A 102 -1.74 -6.52 1.14
C ARG A 102 -1.76 -5.65 -0.10
N GLU A 103 -0.83 -5.96 -0.98
CA GLU A 103 -0.68 -5.33 -2.28
C GLU A 103 -0.17 -6.36 -3.28
N MET A 104 -0.49 -6.20 -4.55
CA MET A 104 0.10 -6.94 -5.65
C MET A 104 0.91 -6.00 -6.53
N ALA A 105 2.05 -6.47 -7.01
CA ALA A 105 2.86 -5.76 -7.99
C ALA A 105 3.24 -6.66 -9.16
N LEU A 106 3.31 -6.08 -10.35
CA LEU A 106 3.92 -6.63 -11.54
C LEU A 106 5.26 -5.92 -11.76
N ILE A 107 6.33 -6.69 -11.84
CA ILE A 107 7.69 -6.19 -11.90
C ILE A 107 8.39 -6.77 -13.12
N LYS A 108 8.76 -5.89 -14.07
CA LYS A 108 9.46 -6.26 -15.30
C LYS A 108 10.96 -6.06 -15.14
N ILE A 109 11.71 -7.12 -15.43
CA ILE A 109 13.17 -7.13 -15.44
C ILE A 109 13.62 -7.41 -16.87
N VAL A 110 14.52 -6.58 -17.38
CA VAL A 110 15.19 -6.78 -18.67
C VAL A 110 16.67 -7.00 -18.39
N SER A 111 17.13 -8.24 -18.54
CA SER A 111 18.50 -8.62 -18.23
C SER A 111 18.89 -9.95 -18.86
N THR A 112 20.20 -10.14 -19.02
CA THR A 112 20.83 -11.36 -19.53
C THR A 112 21.95 -11.80 -18.61
N GLY A 113 22.49 -13.00 -18.81
CA GLY A 113 23.63 -13.52 -18.06
C GLY A 113 23.40 -13.63 -16.56
N GLU A 114 24.38 -13.22 -15.77
CA GLU A 114 24.34 -13.36 -14.30
C GLU A 114 23.20 -12.58 -13.65
N LYS A 115 22.88 -11.39 -14.13
CA LYS A 115 21.76 -10.58 -13.61
C LYS A 115 20.42 -11.29 -13.78
N ARG A 116 20.25 -11.99 -14.91
CA ARG A 116 19.06 -12.80 -15.17
C ARG A 116 18.94 -13.96 -14.17
N VAL A 117 20.04 -14.67 -13.92
CA VAL A 117 20.09 -15.77 -12.95
C VAL A 117 19.79 -15.28 -11.54
N GLU A 118 20.39 -14.14 -11.16
CA GLU A 118 20.18 -13.57 -9.82
C GLU A 118 18.75 -13.07 -9.61
N SER A 119 18.14 -12.46 -10.63
CA SER A 119 16.72 -12.04 -10.55
C SER A 119 15.79 -13.23 -10.32
N MET A 120 16.05 -14.38 -10.93
CA MET A 120 15.31 -15.61 -10.68
C MET A 120 15.50 -16.13 -9.25
N ARG A 121 16.71 -16.15 -8.72
CA ARG A 121 16.97 -16.56 -7.33
C ARG A 121 16.24 -15.71 -6.33
N LEU A 122 16.28 -14.38 -6.52
CA LEU A 122 15.55 -13.48 -5.65
C LEU A 122 14.02 -13.66 -5.76
N SER A 123 13.51 -13.94 -6.96
CA SER A 123 12.09 -14.23 -7.13
C SER A 123 11.63 -15.45 -6.33
N GLU A 124 12.45 -16.50 -6.25
CA GLU A 124 12.17 -17.68 -5.43
C GLU A 124 12.16 -17.36 -3.93
N VAL A 125 13.16 -16.60 -3.46
CA VAL A 125 13.25 -16.17 -2.05
C VAL A 125 12.01 -15.37 -1.63
N PHE A 126 11.54 -14.46 -2.48
CA PHE A 126 10.35 -13.65 -2.22
C PHE A 126 9.04 -14.37 -2.55
N ARG A 127 9.11 -15.57 -3.15
CA ARG A 127 7.95 -16.32 -3.65
C ARG A 127 7.15 -15.52 -4.68
N ALA A 128 7.86 -14.82 -5.55
CA ALA A 128 7.26 -14.17 -6.70
C ALA A 128 6.99 -15.20 -7.80
N LYS A 129 5.93 -15.01 -8.56
CA LYS A 129 5.58 -15.87 -9.70
C LYS A 129 6.09 -15.25 -10.98
N VAL A 130 6.68 -16.06 -11.85
CA VAL A 130 6.94 -15.64 -13.23
C VAL A 130 5.63 -15.78 -14.00
N ILE A 131 5.13 -14.67 -14.55
CA ILE A 131 3.90 -14.66 -15.36
C ILE A 131 4.16 -14.44 -16.85
N ASP A 132 5.33 -13.91 -17.17
CA ASP A 132 5.81 -13.80 -18.55
C ASP A 132 7.33 -13.91 -18.59
N THR A 133 7.87 -14.48 -19.66
CA THR A 133 9.32 -14.64 -19.87
C THR A 133 9.67 -14.62 -21.35
N THR A 134 10.77 -13.93 -21.67
CA THR A 134 11.45 -13.99 -22.96
C THR A 134 12.93 -14.36 -22.76
N HIS A 135 13.74 -14.35 -23.82
CA HIS A 135 15.18 -14.60 -23.69
C HIS A 135 15.91 -13.59 -22.83
N ASP A 136 15.40 -12.37 -22.74
CA ASP A 136 16.05 -11.21 -22.12
C ASP A 136 15.15 -10.49 -21.09
N SER A 137 13.95 -11.02 -20.82
CA SER A 137 13.05 -10.40 -19.84
C SER A 137 12.28 -11.41 -18.99
N PHE A 138 11.85 -10.94 -17.81
CA PHE A 138 10.85 -11.56 -16.95
C PHE A 138 9.81 -10.53 -16.55
N VAL A 139 8.56 -10.99 -16.37
CA VAL A 139 7.57 -10.27 -15.58
C VAL A 139 7.23 -11.12 -14.36
N PHE A 140 7.51 -10.58 -13.19
CA PHE A 140 7.18 -11.20 -11.90
C PHE A 140 5.89 -10.62 -11.33
N GLU A 141 5.02 -11.50 -10.83
CA GLU A 141 3.91 -11.15 -9.95
C GLU A 141 4.32 -11.39 -8.50
N LEU A 142 4.22 -10.36 -7.66
CA LEU A 142 4.50 -10.46 -6.23
C LEU A 142 3.32 -9.96 -5.41
N ASN A 143 2.86 -10.81 -4.49
CA ASN A 143 1.85 -10.47 -3.50
C ASN A 143 2.47 -10.41 -2.11
N GLY A 144 2.13 -9.39 -1.34
CA GLY A 144 2.66 -9.27 0.02
C GLY A 144 2.27 -7.98 0.73
N SER A 145 2.95 -7.73 1.85
CA SER A 145 2.89 -6.42 2.49
C SER A 145 3.61 -5.37 1.63
N PRO A 146 3.26 -4.08 1.75
CA PRO A 146 3.96 -3.01 1.03
C PRO A 146 5.48 -3.08 1.23
N ARG A 147 5.94 -3.29 2.45
CA ARG A 147 7.38 -3.43 2.78
C ARG A 147 8.07 -4.58 2.02
N LYS A 148 7.37 -5.71 1.86
CA LYS A 148 7.90 -6.85 1.10
C LYS A 148 8.07 -6.48 -0.38
N ILE A 149 7.09 -5.80 -0.95
CA ILE A 149 7.12 -5.35 -2.35
C ILE A 149 8.22 -4.33 -2.57
N ASP A 150 8.35 -3.33 -1.68
CA ASP A 150 9.41 -2.32 -1.74
C ASP A 150 10.80 -2.97 -1.68
N ALA A 151 11.02 -3.91 -0.75
CA ALA A 151 12.28 -4.62 -0.64
C ALA A 151 12.63 -5.41 -1.90
N PHE A 152 11.67 -6.07 -2.53
CA PHE A 152 11.88 -6.80 -3.77
C PHE A 152 12.23 -5.85 -4.93
N ILE A 153 11.50 -4.75 -5.06
CA ILE A 153 11.76 -3.73 -6.09
C ILE A 153 13.17 -3.16 -5.92
N ASP A 154 13.59 -2.84 -4.70
CA ASP A 154 14.92 -2.29 -4.43
C ASP A 154 16.04 -3.26 -4.82
N LEU A 155 15.88 -4.55 -4.52
CA LEU A 155 16.83 -5.58 -4.92
C LEU A 155 16.87 -5.80 -6.44
N MET A 156 15.76 -5.57 -7.14
CA MET A 156 15.67 -5.72 -8.61
C MET A 156 16.25 -4.53 -9.38
N LYS A 157 16.36 -3.34 -8.77
CA LYS A 157 16.92 -2.15 -9.45
C LYS A 157 18.27 -2.40 -10.12
N PRO A 158 19.30 -2.96 -9.46
CA PRO A 158 20.60 -3.22 -10.09
C PRO A 158 20.57 -4.37 -11.12
N LEU A 159 19.50 -5.18 -11.14
CA LEU A 159 19.37 -6.36 -11.96
C LEU A 159 18.65 -6.11 -13.30
N GLY A 160 18.31 -4.87 -13.59
CA GLY A 160 17.66 -4.49 -14.82
C GLY A 160 16.16 -4.24 -14.70
N LEU A 161 15.74 -3.71 -13.53
CA LEU A 161 14.37 -3.25 -13.35
C LEU A 161 13.99 -2.25 -14.45
N SER A 162 12.95 -2.57 -15.22
CA SER A 162 12.49 -1.77 -16.36
C SER A 162 11.15 -1.08 -16.06
N GLU A 163 10.22 -1.78 -15.40
CA GLU A 163 8.88 -1.28 -15.18
C GLU A 163 8.27 -1.90 -13.92
N VAL A 164 7.48 -1.11 -13.20
CA VAL A 164 6.69 -1.57 -12.04
C VAL A 164 5.27 -1.08 -12.18
N SER A 165 4.31 -1.98 -12.00
CA SER A 165 2.91 -1.65 -11.83
C SER A 165 2.41 -2.18 -10.49
N ARG A 166 1.69 -1.37 -9.72
CA ARG A 166 1.18 -1.72 -8.38
C ARG A 166 -0.32 -1.51 -8.31
N THR A 167 -1.01 -2.40 -7.61
CA THR A 167 -2.46 -2.25 -7.37
C THR A 167 -2.77 -1.14 -6.38
N GLY A 168 -1.82 -0.82 -5.50
CA GLY A 168 -2.08 -0.10 -4.26
C GLY A 168 -2.52 -1.05 -3.14
N VAL A 169 -2.62 -0.52 -1.94
CA VAL A 169 -2.85 -1.30 -0.71
C VAL A 169 -4.33 -1.58 -0.53
N VAL A 170 -4.67 -2.83 -0.25
CA VAL A 170 -5.95 -3.23 0.34
C VAL A 170 -5.73 -3.60 1.81
N ALA A 171 -6.70 -3.26 2.67
CA ALA A 171 -6.58 -3.50 4.10
C ALA A 171 -7.92 -3.88 4.73
N ILE A 172 -7.85 -4.76 5.74
CA ILE A 172 -8.98 -5.12 6.58
C ILE A 172 -8.56 -5.19 8.05
N ALA A 173 -9.50 -5.06 8.97
CA ALA A 173 -9.27 -5.32 10.37
C ALA A 173 -8.98 -6.81 10.62
N ARG A 174 -8.18 -7.10 11.64
CA ARG A 174 -7.83 -8.46 12.05
C ARG A 174 -8.84 -9.00 13.07
N GLY A 175 -9.00 -10.32 13.10
CA GLY A 175 -9.87 -11.00 14.06
C GLY A 175 -11.34 -10.84 13.72
N THR A 176 -12.16 -10.62 14.75
CA THR A 176 -13.63 -10.50 14.65
C THR A 176 -14.11 -9.06 14.42
N GLU A 177 -13.21 -8.09 14.45
CA GLU A 177 -13.53 -6.68 14.20
C GLU A 177 -14.01 -6.48 12.77
N LYS A 178 -15.11 -5.73 12.62
CA LYS A 178 -15.66 -5.34 11.31
C LYS A 178 -15.70 -3.83 11.20
N MET A 179 -15.49 -3.36 9.99
CA MET A 179 -15.82 -1.97 9.65
C MET A 179 -17.31 -1.80 9.51
#